data_11d495a977d43ee7e30a8169fcc36355
#
_entry.id   11d495a977d43ee7e30a8169fcc36355
#
_cell.length_a   1.000
_cell.length_b   1.000
_cell.length_c   1.000
_cell.angle_alpha   90.00
_cell.angle_beta   90.00
_cell.angle_gamma   90.00
#
_symmetry.space_group_name_H-M   'P 1'
#
loop_
_entity.id
_entity.type
_entity.pdbx_description
1 polymer ?
#
loop_
_entity_poly.entity_id
_entity_poly.type
_entity_poly.pdbx_seq_one_letter_code
_entity_poly.pdbx_strand_id
1 'polypeptide(L)'
;MNRPRNLRLYFLLSALIIAGLVVILREHRPSFLRPGLRLNAYISTADGEITVVDLVKLAAIAHIAVGPALSGMREHPTRTEIWGLSATGGYAWVLNARMNQVSARIPVGPLPYALDFSADGSRVYTTSSGSDTLLAVDCESHAVVARAKTGGEPVLARVTPDGKSVLVVNRRDATLGIHDSTTLVVRSVVSVVSEPEDIVVLPDSSLAFVLSRAERRISVVDLHRAVLVTNMEVEGKPTDMLLKPDGGELYVISPEGHGLQAINTWTHEVGDYMVLGSAPTRGVLSNDASLLYVSDTAAGRVIPVDIVNRRMIRTPGKEFPIPAGRGPGVLRFDPSESLVLVVNQDSGDLGVIRVRTNSPITLIPVGDHPRDLAVKLF
;
A
#
# COMPACT_ATOMS: atom_id res chain seq x y z
N MET A 1 -15.23 -26.66 69.16
CA MET A 1 -14.17 -26.12 68.26
C MET A 1 -14.67 -26.19 66.83
N ASN A 2 -15.29 -25.12 66.34
CA ASN A 2 -15.81 -25.03 64.98
C ASN A 2 -14.68 -24.50 64.04
N ARG A 3 -14.21 -25.33 63.11
CA ARG A 3 -13.32 -24.87 62.01
C ARG A 3 -14.17 -24.17 60.98
N PRO A 4 -13.74 -23.03 60.46
CA PRO A 4 -14.53 -22.26 59.50
C PRO A 4 -14.55 -22.97 58.13
N ARG A 5 -15.73 -23.44 57.77
CA ARG A 5 -16.05 -24.05 56.46
C ARG A 5 -15.85 -23.09 55.27
N ASN A 6 -15.67 -21.82 55.55
CA ASN A 6 -15.59 -20.75 54.55
C ASN A 6 -14.19 -20.56 53.93
N LEU A 7 -13.11 -21.05 54.53
CA LEU A 7 -11.76 -20.84 54.02
C LEU A 7 -11.51 -21.58 52.70
N ARG A 8 -12.10 -22.75 52.50
CA ARG A 8 -12.00 -23.51 51.25
C ARG A 8 -12.79 -22.86 50.11
N LEU A 9 -13.88 -22.18 50.41
CA LEU A 9 -14.69 -21.46 49.42
C LEU A 9 -13.96 -20.23 48.89
N TYR A 10 -13.25 -19.49 49.75
CA TYR A 10 -12.43 -18.33 49.35
C TYR A 10 -11.22 -18.74 48.51
N PHE A 11 -10.57 -19.88 48.79
CA PHE A 11 -9.49 -20.41 47.97
C PHE A 11 -9.98 -20.87 46.59
N LEU A 12 -11.15 -21.46 46.48
CA LEU A 12 -11.74 -21.85 45.20
C LEU A 12 -12.17 -20.62 44.36
N LEU A 13 -12.75 -19.59 44.99
CA LEU A 13 -13.10 -18.35 44.30
C LEU A 13 -11.87 -17.58 43.81
N SER A 14 -10.82 -17.48 44.64
CA SER A 14 -9.58 -16.81 44.21
C SER A 14 -8.85 -17.57 43.10
N ALA A 15 -8.84 -18.91 43.11
CA ALA A 15 -8.29 -19.73 42.04
C ALA A 15 -9.08 -19.59 40.73
N LEU A 16 -10.40 -19.47 40.78
CA LEU A 16 -11.26 -19.21 39.62
C LEU A 16 -11.05 -17.81 39.05
N ILE A 17 -10.89 -16.79 39.92
CA ILE A 17 -10.59 -15.42 39.50
C ILE A 17 -9.20 -15.35 38.85
N ILE A 18 -8.19 -16.00 39.41
CA ILE A 18 -6.83 -16.05 38.84
C ILE A 18 -6.85 -16.84 37.54
N ALA A 19 -7.55 -17.97 37.44
CA ALA A 19 -7.71 -18.70 36.19
C ALA A 19 -8.44 -17.89 35.13
N GLY A 20 -9.50 -17.16 35.51
CA GLY A 20 -10.20 -16.23 34.61
C GLY A 20 -9.30 -15.08 34.12
N LEU A 21 -8.49 -14.50 35.01
CA LEU A 21 -7.52 -13.45 34.67
C LEU A 21 -6.42 -13.98 33.75
N VAL A 22 -5.94 -15.20 33.97
CA VAL A 22 -4.94 -15.85 33.09
C VAL A 22 -5.52 -16.17 31.71
N VAL A 23 -6.79 -16.55 31.62
CA VAL A 23 -7.50 -16.77 30.36
C VAL A 23 -7.67 -15.43 29.61
N ILE A 24 -8.12 -14.37 30.31
CA ILE A 24 -8.26 -13.02 29.74
C ILE A 24 -6.91 -12.47 29.29
N LEU A 25 -5.85 -12.67 30.08
CA LEU A 25 -4.50 -12.24 29.71
C LEU A 25 -3.90 -13.09 28.57
N ARG A 26 -4.33 -14.35 28.40
CA ARG A 26 -3.96 -15.19 27.26
C ARG A 26 -4.70 -14.79 25.98
N GLU A 27 -5.96 -14.39 26.08
CA GLU A 27 -6.71 -13.89 24.90
C GLU A 27 -6.22 -12.53 24.39
N HIS A 28 -5.48 -11.77 25.20
CA HIS A 28 -4.90 -10.47 24.81
C HIS A 28 -3.46 -10.55 24.33
N ARG A 29 -2.87 -11.74 24.25
CA ARG A 29 -1.57 -11.88 23.56
C ARG A 29 -1.86 -12.10 22.07
N PRO A 30 -1.24 -11.33 21.16
CA PRO A 30 -1.25 -11.66 19.74
C PRO A 30 -0.57 -13.04 19.59
N SER A 31 -1.38 -14.09 19.44
CA SER A 31 -0.95 -15.48 19.55
C SER A 31 -0.25 -16.04 18.31
N PHE A 32 0.30 -15.20 17.42
CA PHE A 32 0.76 -15.64 16.09
C PHE A 32 2.23 -15.43 15.81
N LEU A 33 2.98 -14.72 16.63
CA LEU A 33 4.40 -14.57 16.39
C LEU A 33 5.20 -15.59 17.20
N ARG A 34 5.96 -16.44 16.50
CA ARG A 34 6.96 -17.32 17.15
C ARG A 34 7.96 -16.44 17.91
N PRO A 35 8.50 -16.90 19.06
CA PRO A 35 9.55 -16.17 19.75
C PRO A 35 10.70 -15.83 18.79
N GLY A 36 11.04 -14.53 18.68
CA GLY A 36 12.09 -14.05 17.78
C GLY A 36 11.59 -13.43 16.47
N LEU A 37 10.32 -13.57 16.09
CA LEU A 37 9.77 -12.86 14.94
C LEU A 37 9.50 -11.39 15.29
N ARG A 38 9.93 -10.51 14.39
CA ARG A 38 9.68 -9.06 14.47
C ARG A 38 8.71 -8.66 13.37
N LEU A 39 7.69 -7.92 13.73
CA LEU A 39 6.74 -7.32 12.81
C LEU A 39 6.81 -5.80 12.97
N ASN A 40 7.43 -5.15 12.00
CA ASN A 40 7.64 -3.71 12.02
C ASN A 40 6.95 -3.02 10.85
N ALA A 41 6.39 -1.84 11.14
CA ALA A 41 5.97 -0.88 10.14
C ALA A 41 7.05 0.20 10.00
N TYR A 42 7.27 0.64 8.77
CA TYR A 42 8.22 1.69 8.38
C TYR A 42 7.42 2.80 7.74
N ILE A 43 7.45 3.98 8.32
CA ILE A 43 6.63 5.12 7.91
C ILE A 43 7.56 6.25 7.46
N SER A 44 7.45 6.68 6.21
CA SER A 44 8.17 7.84 5.71
C SER A 44 7.47 9.14 6.09
N THR A 45 8.24 10.15 6.47
CA THR A 45 7.75 11.46 6.88
C THR A 45 8.23 12.56 5.92
N ALA A 46 7.62 13.73 5.96
CA ALA A 46 7.93 14.82 5.04
C ALA A 46 9.32 15.42 5.25
N ASP A 47 9.86 15.33 6.44
CA ASP A 47 11.20 15.79 6.84
C ASP A 47 12.34 14.85 6.40
N GLY A 48 11.98 13.71 5.79
CA GLY A 48 12.96 12.79 5.21
C GLY A 48 13.46 11.74 6.17
N GLU A 49 12.68 11.42 7.18
CA GLU A 49 12.92 10.34 8.12
C GLU A 49 12.04 9.12 7.85
N ILE A 50 12.45 7.98 8.35
CA ILE A 50 11.66 6.76 8.49
C ILE A 50 11.46 6.48 9.97
N THR A 51 10.22 6.53 10.43
CA THR A 51 9.87 6.05 11.77
C THR A 51 9.57 4.56 11.72
N VAL A 52 10.21 3.79 12.59
CA VAL A 52 10.01 2.34 12.73
C VAL A 52 9.09 2.08 13.91
N VAL A 53 7.99 1.40 13.66
CA VAL A 53 7.00 1.02 14.68
C VAL A 53 7.01 -0.50 14.86
N ASP A 54 7.24 -0.95 16.07
CA ASP A 54 7.06 -2.35 16.49
C ASP A 54 5.55 -2.61 16.66
N LEU A 55 4.97 -3.39 15.77
CA LEU A 55 3.51 -3.67 15.76
C LEU A 55 3.08 -4.67 16.84
N VAL A 56 4.01 -5.36 17.49
CA VAL A 56 3.72 -6.21 18.65
C VAL A 56 3.60 -5.37 19.91
N LYS A 57 4.50 -4.39 20.07
CA LYS A 57 4.51 -3.46 21.21
C LYS A 57 3.59 -2.26 21.01
N LEU A 58 3.19 -2.01 19.76
CA LEU A 58 2.42 -0.83 19.36
C LEU A 58 3.13 0.49 19.76
N ALA A 59 4.42 0.57 19.45
CA ALA A 59 5.25 1.71 19.81
C ALA A 59 6.30 2.01 18.74
N ALA A 60 6.63 3.29 18.56
CA ALA A 60 7.78 3.71 17.76
C ALA A 60 9.07 3.28 18.48
N ILE A 61 10.00 2.68 17.75
CA ILE A 61 11.26 2.12 18.29
C ILE A 61 12.52 2.72 17.70
N ALA A 62 12.40 3.42 16.56
CA ALA A 62 13.53 4.09 15.92
C ALA A 62 13.05 5.19 14.98
N HIS A 63 13.91 6.21 14.79
CA HIS A 63 13.80 7.24 13.77
C HIS A 63 15.10 7.22 12.96
N ILE A 64 15.01 7.16 11.65
CA ILE A 64 16.14 6.95 10.75
C ILE A 64 16.14 8.06 9.70
N ALA A 65 17.15 8.92 9.75
CA ALA A 65 17.33 9.95 8.73
C ALA A 65 17.80 9.30 7.42
N VAL A 66 16.99 9.46 6.38
CA VAL A 66 17.23 8.86 5.05
C VAL A 66 17.60 9.91 4.03
N GLY A 67 16.85 11.01 3.96
CA GLY A 67 17.09 12.10 3.03
C GLY A 67 15.80 12.80 2.60
N PRO A 68 15.90 13.89 1.83
CA PRO A 68 14.76 14.74 1.56
C PRO A 68 13.78 14.12 0.56
N ALA A 69 12.51 14.53 0.64
CA ALA A 69 11.45 14.21 -0.32
C ALA A 69 11.33 12.71 -0.63
N LEU A 70 11.08 11.91 0.41
CA LEU A 70 10.91 10.46 0.28
C LEU A 70 9.64 10.12 -0.50
N SER A 71 9.72 9.13 -1.38
CA SER A 71 8.63 8.62 -2.19
C SER A 71 8.79 7.14 -2.53
N GLY A 72 7.70 6.50 -2.93
CA GLY A 72 7.70 5.16 -3.54
C GLY A 72 8.32 4.07 -2.67
N MET A 73 7.99 4.02 -1.38
CA MET A 73 8.55 3.03 -0.46
C MET A 73 7.91 1.65 -0.67
N ARG A 74 8.76 0.61 -0.73
CA ARG A 74 8.33 -0.79 -0.87
C ARG A 74 9.22 -1.76 -0.11
N GLU A 75 8.61 -2.84 0.37
CA GLU A 75 9.32 -3.99 0.92
C GLU A 75 9.96 -4.81 -0.18
N HIS A 76 11.23 -5.20 0.01
CA HIS A 76 11.83 -6.20 -0.86
C HIS A 76 11.11 -7.54 -0.71
N PRO A 77 10.74 -8.24 -1.80
CA PRO A 77 9.90 -9.45 -1.71
C PRO A 77 10.52 -10.58 -0.90
N THR A 78 11.82 -10.78 -0.95
CA THR A 78 12.50 -11.92 -0.29
C THR A 78 13.55 -11.52 0.76
N ARG A 79 14.14 -10.31 0.69
CA ARG A 79 15.16 -9.83 1.62
C ARG A 79 14.56 -9.04 2.77
N THR A 80 15.28 -8.90 3.87
CA THR A 80 14.91 -8.03 5.00
C THR A 80 15.31 -6.58 4.74
N GLU A 81 14.81 -6.04 3.62
CA GLU A 81 15.11 -4.70 3.14
C GLU A 81 13.82 -3.93 2.82
N ILE A 82 13.88 -2.63 3.04
CA ILE A 82 12.91 -1.66 2.54
C ILE A 82 13.63 -0.76 1.55
N TRP A 83 13.05 -0.56 0.39
CA TRP A 83 13.56 0.30 -0.65
C TRP A 83 12.65 1.50 -0.84
N GLY A 84 13.20 2.63 -1.25
CA GLY A 84 12.44 3.81 -1.60
C GLY A 84 13.28 4.81 -2.34
N LEU A 85 12.70 5.95 -2.63
CA LEU A 85 13.29 7.00 -3.45
C LEU A 85 13.40 8.30 -2.68
N SER A 86 14.42 9.10 -3.01
CA SER A 86 14.53 10.50 -2.63
C SER A 86 14.42 11.35 -3.90
N ALA A 87 13.25 11.99 -4.10
CA ALA A 87 12.95 12.71 -5.34
C ALA A 87 13.93 13.87 -5.58
N THR A 88 14.17 14.71 -4.59
CA THR A 88 15.11 15.84 -4.69
C THR A 88 16.57 15.40 -4.54
N GLY A 89 16.82 14.26 -3.86
CA GLY A 89 18.17 13.70 -3.73
C GLY A 89 18.64 12.95 -4.98
N GLY A 90 17.74 12.53 -5.85
CA GLY A 90 18.08 11.82 -7.09
C GLY A 90 18.64 10.41 -6.87
N TYR A 91 18.28 9.75 -5.79
CA TYR A 91 18.76 8.40 -5.45
C TYR A 91 17.64 7.48 -4.96
N ALA A 92 17.84 6.17 -5.17
CA ALA A 92 17.14 5.14 -4.43
C ALA A 92 17.91 4.83 -3.13
N TRP A 93 17.20 4.59 -2.05
CA TRP A 93 17.79 4.22 -0.77
C TRP A 93 17.36 2.80 -0.39
N VAL A 94 18.24 2.11 0.34
CA VAL A 94 18.00 0.76 0.87
C VAL A 94 18.18 0.80 2.37
N LEU A 95 17.18 0.33 3.11
CA LEU A 95 17.19 0.21 4.55
C LEU A 95 17.21 -1.26 4.94
N ASN A 96 18.22 -1.66 5.72
CA ASN A 96 18.27 -2.97 6.35
C ASN A 96 17.28 -3.00 7.52
N ALA A 97 16.20 -3.76 7.41
CA ALA A 97 15.14 -3.80 8.40
C ALA A 97 15.54 -4.49 9.72
N ARG A 98 16.56 -5.37 9.72
CA ARG A 98 17.07 -6.00 10.97
C ARG A 98 17.87 -5.04 11.83
N MET A 99 18.64 -4.18 11.16
CA MET A 99 19.55 -3.22 11.83
C MET A 99 18.93 -1.84 11.98
N ASN A 100 17.80 -1.56 11.29
CA ASN A 100 17.21 -0.24 11.20
C ASN A 100 18.22 0.83 10.74
N GLN A 101 18.93 0.52 9.66
CA GLN A 101 19.99 1.39 9.12
C GLN A 101 19.93 1.46 7.61
N VAL A 102 20.20 2.63 7.04
CA VAL A 102 20.37 2.78 5.60
C VAL A 102 21.67 2.07 5.20
N SER A 103 21.54 1.06 4.33
CA SER A 103 22.66 0.26 3.84
C SER A 103 23.23 0.77 2.51
N ALA A 104 22.42 1.42 1.69
CA ALA A 104 22.86 1.96 0.41
C ALA A 104 22.09 3.21 0.00
N ARG A 105 22.73 4.07 -0.81
CA ARG A 105 22.14 5.13 -1.61
C ARG A 105 22.67 5.01 -3.02
N ILE A 106 21.78 4.82 -3.97
CA ILE A 106 22.08 4.47 -5.37
C ILE A 106 21.61 5.60 -6.28
N PRO A 107 22.50 6.33 -6.95
CA PRO A 107 22.13 7.41 -7.86
C PRO A 107 21.25 6.89 -9.02
N VAL A 108 20.02 7.38 -9.14
CA VAL A 108 19.06 6.97 -10.17
C VAL A 108 18.62 8.13 -11.09
N GLY A 109 19.15 9.32 -10.87
CA GLY A 109 18.84 10.51 -11.64
C GLY A 109 17.83 11.44 -10.97
N PRO A 110 17.59 12.62 -11.53
CA PRO A 110 16.73 13.63 -10.92
C PRO A 110 15.26 13.24 -10.94
N LEU A 111 14.56 13.60 -9.88
CA LEU A 111 13.11 13.38 -9.69
C LEU A 111 12.69 11.92 -9.94
N PRO A 112 13.29 10.94 -9.26
CA PRO A 112 12.76 9.58 -9.28
C PRO A 112 11.40 9.55 -8.60
N TYR A 113 10.42 8.79 -9.17
CA TYR A 113 9.04 8.88 -8.72
C TYR A 113 8.54 7.60 -8.06
N ALA A 114 8.63 6.47 -8.75
CA ALA A 114 8.13 5.19 -8.26
C ALA A 114 9.13 4.07 -8.55
N LEU A 115 9.08 3.02 -7.75
CA LEU A 115 9.86 1.81 -7.96
C LEU A 115 8.97 0.57 -7.93
N ASP A 116 9.39 -0.47 -8.66
CA ASP A 116 8.76 -1.78 -8.63
C ASP A 116 9.80 -2.89 -8.74
N PHE A 117 9.56 -4.02 -8.09
CA PHE A 117 10.49 -5.15 -8.10
C PHE A 117 10.17 -6.16 -9.20
N SER A 118 11.19 -6.84 -9.73
CA SER A 118 10.98 -8.10 -10.42
C SER A 118 10.36 -9.13 -9.47
N ALA A 119 9.61 -10.08 -10.01
CA ALA A 119 8.89 -11.08 -9.22
C ALA A 119 9.83 -11.93 -8.33
N ASP A 120 11.06 -12.18 -8.79
CA ASP A 120 12.11 -12.88 -8.05
C ASP A 120 12.87 -11.99 -7.05
N GLY A 121 12.63 -10.67 -7.07
CA GLY A 121 13.32 -9.69 -6.23
C GLY A 121 14.78 -9.44 -6.62
N SER A 122 15.26 -9.93 -7.75
CA SER A 122 16.66 -9.72 -8.17
C SER A 122 16.93 -8.30 -8.65
N ARG A 123 15.89 -7.62 -9.18
CA ARG A 123 15.98 -6.26 -9.71
C ARG A 123 14.88 -5.37 -9.19
N VAL A 124 15.18 -4.09 -9.10
CA VAL A 124 14.21 -3.02 -8.93
C VAL A 124 14.27 -2.08 -10.13
N TYR A 125 13.10 -1.69 -10.62
CA TYR A 125 12.94 -0.74 -11.71
C TYR A 125 12.44 0.58 -11.17
N THR A 126 13.00 1.68 -11.69
CA THR A 126 12.55 3.03 -11.32
C THR A 126 12.64 3.96 -12.50
N THR A 127 11.82 4.98 -12.52
CA THR A 127 11.86 6.06 -13.51
C THR A 127 12.48 7.31 -12.92
N SER A 128 13.15 8.09 -13.75
CA SER A 128 13.62 9.44 -13.43
C SER A 128 12.91 10.44 -14.35
N SER A 129 11.93 11.16 -13.81
CA SER A 129 11.12 12.12 -14.58
C SER A 129 11.95 13.31 -15.08
N GLY A 130 12.98 13.71 -14.33
CA GLY A 130 13.84 14.82 -14.71
C GLY A 130 14.87 14.49 -15.81
N SER A 131 15.00 13.21 -16.20
CA SER A 131 15.92 12.79 -17.26
C SER A 131 15.28 11.91 -18.33
N ASP A 132 13.98 11.67 -18.26
CA ASP A 132 13.21 10.82 -19.17
C ASP A 132 13.87 9.44 -19.34
N THR A 133 14.12 8.75 -18.20
CA THR A 133 14.84 7.46 -18.19
C THR A 133 14.14 6.42 -17.30
N LEU A 134 14.20 5.17 -17.76
CA LEU A 134 13.95 3.97 -16.99
C LEU A 134 15.29 3.36 -16.59
N LEU A 135 15.41 2.91 -15.34
CA LEU A 135 16.60 2.27 -14.79
C LEU A 135 16.24 0.91 -14.19
N ALA A 136 17.16 -0.04 -14.32
CA ALA A 136 17.16 -1.29 -13.57
C ALA A 136 18.36 -1.29 -12.62
N VAL A 137 18.09 -1.57 -11.35
CA VAL A 137 19.11 -1.73 -10.30
C VAL A 137 19.12 -3.18 -9.85
N ASP A 138 20.30 -3.76 -9.77
CA ASP A 138 20.51 -5.09 -9.20
C ASP A 138 20.45 -5.01 -7.67
N CYS A 139 19.58 -5.81 -7.04
CA CYS A 139 19.31 -5.74 -5.61
C CYS A 139 20.42 -6.37 -4.75
N GLU A 140 21.34 -7.18 -5.33
CA GLU A 140 22.47 -7.76 -4.63
C GLU A 140 23.63 -6.77 -4.54
N SER A 141 24.06 -6.27 -5.69
CA SER A 141 25.21 -5.37 -5.83
C SER A 141 24.89 -3.91 -5.56
N HIS A 142 23.60 -3.55 -5.51
CA HIS A 142 23.12 -2.17 -5.43
C HIS A 142 23.63 -1.30 -6.60
N ALA A 143 23.85 -1.90 -7.76
CA ALA A 143 24.36 -1.22 -8.94
C ALA A 143 23.27 -1.01 -9.99
N VAL A 144 23.30 0.12 -10.70
CA VAL A 144 22.49 0.32 -11.90
C VAL A 144 23.05 -0.55 -13.01
N VAL A 145 22.29 -1.57 -13.44
CA VAL A 145 22.71 -2.57 -14.44
C VAL A 145 22.19 -2.28 -15.84
N ALA A 146 21.13 -1.47 -15.97
CA ALA A 146 20.61 -1.06 -17.27
C ALA A 146 19.94 0.31 -17.19
N ARG A 147 19.95 1.03 -18.32
CA ARG A 147 19.26 2.30 -18.52
C ARG A 147 18.65 2.35 -19.93
N ALA A 148 17.46 2.92 -20.03
CA ALA A 148 16.81 3.17 -21.31
C ALA A 148 16.13 4.55 -21.32
N LYS A 149 15.99 5.12 -22.51
CA LYS A 149 15.15 6.31 -22.72
C LYS A 149 13.67 5.91 -22.68
N THR A 150 12.85 6.79 -22.15
CA THR A 150 11.39 6.67 -22.10
C THR A 150 10.73 7.77 -22.94
N GLY A 151 9.42 7.86 -22.92
CA GLY A 151 8.73 9.10 -23.26
C GLY A 151 8.92 10.16 -22.18
N GLY A 152 8.30 11.33 -22.40
CA GLY A 152 8.48 12.49 -21.55
C GLY A 152 7.76 12.36 -20.20
N GLU A 153 8.46 12.77 -19.15
CA GLU A 153 7.97 12.74 -17.75
C GLU A 153 7.46 11.35 -17.32
N PRO A 154 8.33 10.33 -17.28
CA PRO A 154 7.93 9.02 -16.81
C PRO A 154 7.64 9.08 -15.31
N VAL A 155 6.40 8.78 -14.90
CA VAL A 155 5.94 8.87 -13.52
C VAL A 155 5.83 7.52 -12.83
N LEU A 156 5.79 6.42 -13.59
CA LEU A 156 5.60 5.11 -13.01
C LEU A 156 6.26 4.03 -13.86
N ALA A 157 6.96 3.10 -13.20
CA ALA A 157 7.38 1.83 -13.76
C ALA A 157 6.62 0.71 -13.07
N ARG A 158 6.04 -0.22 -13.83
CA ARG A 158 5.34 -1.40 -13.30
C ARG A 158 5.82 -2.65 -14.02
N VAL A 159 6.25 -3.64 -13.27
CA VAL A 159 6.60 -4.96 -13.83
C VAL A 159 5.32 -5.73 -14.11
N THR A 160 5.22 -6.36 -15.30
CA THR A 160 4.10 -7.26 -15.58
C THR A 160 4.16 -8.51 -14.70
N PRO A 161 3.02 -9.10 -14.27
CA PRO A 161 3.02 -10.29 -13.43
C PRO A 161 3.82 -11.48 -13.96
N ASP A 162 3.89 -11.64 -15.31
CA ASP A 162 4.72 -12.67 -15.97
C ASP A 162 6.23 -12.33 -15.96
N GLY A 163 6.62 -11.16 -15.46
CA GLY A 163 7.99 -10.70 -15.34
C GLY A 163 8.69 -10.31 -16.65
N LYS A 164 8.00 -10.36 -17.81
CA LYS A 164 8.63 -10.16 -19.11
C LYS A 164 8.77 -8.72 -19.56
N SER A 165 7.94 -7.84 -19.01
CA SER A 165 7.92 -6.43 -19.41
C SER A 165 7.95 -5.49 -18.20
N VAL A 166 8.49 -4.30 -18.43
CA VAL A 166 8.33 -3.14 -17.57
C VAL A 166 7.50 -2.10 -18.33
N LEU A 167 6.35 -1.76 -17.76
CA LEU A 167 5.45 -0.75 -18.29
C LEU A 167 5.82 0.61 -17.72
N VAL A 168 5.99 1.61 -18.57
CA VAL A 168 6.35 2.98 -18.19
C VAL A 168 5.24 3.94 -18.58
N VAL A 169 4.65 4.61 -17.58
CA VAL A 169 3.64 5.64 -17.77
C VAL A 169 4.33 6.98 -18.01
N ASN A 170 4.21 7.54 -19.21
CA ASN A 170 4.83 8.81 -19.62
C ASN A 170 3.76 9.91 -19.60
N ARG A 171 3.77 10.74 -18.54
CA ARG A 171 2.71 11.73 -18.30
C ARG A 171 2.65 12.78 -19.38
N ARG A 172 3.80 13.41 -19.72
CA ARG A 172 3.84 14.51 -20.69
C ARG A 172 3.48 14.08 -22.10
N ASP A 173 3.88 12.87 -22.50
CA ASP A 173 3.65 12.36 -23.85
C ASP A 173 2.31 11.61 -23.98
N ALA A 174 1.58 11.42 -22.89
CA ALA A 174 0.33 10.64 -22.86
C ALA A 174 0.51 9.24 -23.48
N THR A 175 1.55 8.52 -23.07
CA THR A 175 1.87 7.19 -23.61
C THR A 175 2.16 6.17 -22.51
N LEU A 176 1.95 4.90 -22.86
CA LEU A 176 2.43 3.74 -22.14
C LEU A 176 3.57 3.10 -22.93
N GLY A 177 4.79 3.15 -22.41
CA GLY A 177 5.94 2.44 -22.96
C GLY A 177 5.97 0.99 -22.45
N ILE A 178 6.15 0.04 -23.36
CA ILE A 178 6.31 -1.39 -23.04
C ILE A 178 7.77 -1.77 -23.30
N HIS A 179 8.52 -1.99 -22.22
CA HIS A 179 9.95 -2.31 -22.27
C HIS A 179 10.20 -3.76 -21.94
N ASP A 180 11.23 -4.35 -22.53
CA ASP A 180 11.75 -5.66 -22.13
C ASP A 180 12.34 -5.56 -20.72
N SER A 181 11.95 -6.45 -19.79
CA SER A 181 12.39 -6.36 -18.39
C SER A 181 13.89 -6.65 -18.21
N THR A 182 14.50 -7.39 -19.11
CA THR A 182 15.92 -7.79 -19.02
C THR A 182 16.84 -6.71 -19.60
N THR A 183 16.53 -6.26 -20.81
CA THR A 183 17.36 -5.35 -21.60
C THR A 183 16.95 -3.89 -21.51
N LEU A 184 15.74 -3.60 -21.04
CA LEU A 184 15.05 -2.32 -21.05
C LEU A 184 14.78 -1.74 -22.44
N VAL A 185 15.03 -2.51 -23.51
CA VAL A 185 14.70 -2.06 -24.87
C VAL A 185 13.20 -1.86 -24.99
N VAL A 186 12.78 -0.71 -25.50
CA VAL A 186 11.37 -0.44 -25.79
C VAL A 186 10.89 -1.37 -26.90
N ARG A 187 9.82 -2.11 -26.65
CA ARG A 187 9.17 -3.00 -27.62
C ARG A 187 8.04 -2.28 -28.36
N SER A 188 7.30 -1.46 -27.62
CA SER A 188 6.16 -0.72 -28.16
C SER A 188 5.84 0.50 -27.31
N VAL A 189 5.15 1.45 -27.92
CA VAL A 189 4.60 2.64 -27.26
C VAL A 189 3.14 2.78 -27.68
N VAL A 190 2.24 2.87 -26.71
CA VAL A 190 0.78 2.98 -26.92
C VAL A 190 0.31 4.34 -26.43
N SER A 191 -0.42 5.09 -27.26
CA SER A 191 -1.07 6.31 -26.81
C SER A 191 -2.22 5.99 -25.86
N VAL A 192 -2.29 6.73 -24.76
CA VAL A 192 -3.32 6.59 -23.72
C VAL A 192 -3.96 7.95 -23.44
N VAL A 193 -4.88 8.04 -22.48
CA VAL A 193 -5.46 9.31 -22.01
C VAL A 193 -4.37 10.28 -21.57
N SER A 194 -4.62 11.59 -21.68
CA SER A 194 -3.65 12.62 -21.28
C SER A 194 -3.39 12.62 -19.77
N GLU A 195 -2.23 13.09 -19.35
CA GLU A 195 -1.78 13.14 -17.96
C GLU A 195 -1.98 11.80 -17.20
N PRO A 196 -1.53 10.66 -17.72
CA PRO A 196 -1.66 9.39 -17.04
C PRO A 196 -0.82 9.38 -15.75
N GLU A 197 -1.38 8.81 -14.65
CA GLU A 197 -0.76 8.88 -13.33
C GLU A 197 -0.58 7.53 -12.64
N ASP A 198 -1.43 6.56 -12.95
CA ASP A 198 -1.42 5.25 -12.29
C ASP A 198 -1.71 4.13 -13.28
N ILE A 199 -1.29 2.91 -12.93
CA ILE A 199 -1.47 1.72 -13.75
C ILE A 199 -1.67 0.48 -12.89
N VAL A 200 -2.64 -0.35 -13.27
CA VAL A 200 -2.76 -1.73 -12.78
C VAL A 200 -2.73 -2.69 -13.96
N VAL A 201 -2.24 -3.90 -13.74
CA VAL A 201 -2.06 -4.94 -14.76
C VAL A 201 -2.80 -6.19 -14.32
N LEU A 202 -3.53 -6.84 -15.23
CA LEU A 202 -4.20 -8.10 -14.93
C LEU A 202 -3.18 -9.19 -14.55
N PRO A 203 -3.55 -10.13 -13.65
CA PRO A 203 -2.65 -11.19 -13.20
C PRO A 203 -2.08 -12.06 -14.31
N ASP A 204 -2.79 -12.20 -15.44
CA ASP A 204 -2.35 -12.94 -16.62
C ASP A 204 -1.49 -12.10 -17.59
N SER A 205 -1.20 -10.84 -17.23
CA SER A 205 -0.44 -9.87 -18.04
C SER A 205 -1.07 -9.55 -19.40
N SER A 206 -2.36 -9.77 -19.59
CA SER A 206 -3.04 -9.50 -20.87
C SER A 206 -3.41 -8.05 -21.07
N LEU A 207 -3.92 -7.38 -20.03
CA LEU A 207 -4.41 -6.01 -20.09
C LEU A 207 -3.75 -5.14 -19.02
N ALA A 208 -3.55 -3.87 -19.35
CA ALA A 208 -3.22 -2.80 -18.42
C ALA A 208 -4.31 -1.72 -18.42
N PHE A 209 -4.62 -1.21 -17.24
CA PHE A 209 -5.56 -0.12 -17.00
C PHE A 209 -4.78 1.11 -16.55
N VAL A 210 -4.76 2.15 -17.36
CA VAL A 210 -3.97 3.38 -17.14
C VAL A 210 -4.91 4.51 -16.79
N LEU A 211 -4.76 5.06 -15.59
CA LEU A 211 -5.62 6.10 -15.04
C LEU A 211 -5.12 7.50 -15.36
N SER A 212 -6.03 8.37 -15.78
CA SER A 212 -5.88 9.81 -15.75
C SER A 212 -6.94 10.44 -14.84
N ARG A 213 -6.46 11.09 -13.78
CA ARG A 213 -7.31 11.89 -12.89
C ARG A 213 -7.84 13.13 -13.58
N ALA A 214 -7.02 13.78 -14.40
CA ALA A 214 -7.37 15.02 -15.09
C ALA A 214 -8.51 14.79 -16.10
N GLU A 215 -8.43 13.71 -16.88
CA GLU A 215 -9.42 13.33 -17.87
C GLU A 215 -10.63 12.57 -17.28
N ARG A 216 -10.54 12.08 -16.03
CA ARG A 216 -11.56 11.20 -15.43
C ARG A 216 -11.78 9.95 -16.27
N ARG A 217 -10.70 9.36 -16.77
CA ARG A 217 -10.73 8.22 -17.70
C ARG A 217 -9.68 7.20 -17.37
N ILE A 218 -9.96 5.98 -17.80
CA ILE A 218 -9.04 4.86 -17.76
C ILE A 218 -8.86 4.34 -19.19
N SER A 219 -7.61 4.31 -19.69
CA SER A 219 -7.28 3.60 -20.91
C SER A 219 -7.05 2.13 -20.64
N VAL A 220 -7.70 1.27 -21.41
CA VAL A 220 -7.46 -0.18 -21.41
C VAL A 220 -6.53 -0.52 -22.56
N VAL A 221 -5.37 -1.11 -22.25
CA VAL A 221 -4.33 -1.45 -23.23
C VAL A 221 -4.14 -2.96 -23.26
N ASP A 222 -4.27 -3.55 -24.46
CA ASP A 222 -3.87 -4.94 -24.72
C ASP A 222 -2.34 -5.00 -24.83
N LEU A 223 -1.71 -5.67 -23.86
CA LEU A 223 -0.25 -5.74 -23.76
C LEU A 223 0.38 -6.70 -24.77
N HIS A 224 -0.36 -7.69 -25.25
CA HIS A 224 0.14 -8.64 -26.24
C HIS A 224 0.15 -8.06 -27.65
N ARG A 225 -0.91 -7.31 -27.99
CA ARG A 225 -1.02 -6.62 -29.28
C ARG A 225 -0.38 -5.23 -29.28
N ALA A 226 -0.13 -4.70 -28.10
CA ALA A 226 0.34 -3.33 -27.87
C ALA A 226 -0.59 -2.28 -28.52
N VAL A 227 -1.88 -2.37 -28.25
CA VAL A 227 -2.89 -1.46 -28.78
C VAL A 227 -3.84 -0.98 -27.66
N LEU A 228 -4.34 0.24 -27.82
CA LEU A 228 -5.45 0.76 -27.01
C LEU A 228 -6.74 0.01 -27.39
N VAL A 229 -7.39 -0.60 -26.39
CA VAL A 229 -8.67 -1.29 -26.56
C VAL A 229 -9.82 -0.28 -26.48
N THR A 230 -9.86 0.49 -25.40
CA THR A 230 -10.91 1.49 -25.15
C THR A 230 -10.47 2.50 -24.10
N ASN A 231 -11.20 3.62 -24.03
CA ASN A 231 -11.12 4.56 -22.92
C ASN A 231 -12.47 4.53 -22.17
N MET A 232 -12.44 4.31 -20.87
CA MET A 232 -13.60 4.29 -20.01
C MET A 232 -13.71 5.59 -19.22
N GLU A 233 -14.91 6.16 -19.13
CA GLU A 233 -15.16 7.28 -18.23
C GLU A 233 -15.41 6.78 -16.82
N VAL A 234 -14.88 7.49 -15.82
CA VAL A 234 -15.08 7.19 -14.40
C VAL A 234 -15.64 8.39 -13.66
N GLU A 235 -16.38 8.11 -12.59
CA GLU A 235 -17.06 9.15 -11.82
C GLU A 235 -16.07 10.00 -11.00
N GLY A 236 -16.20 11.32 -11.11
CA GLY A 236 -15.38 12.31 -10.41
C GLY A 236 -13.88 12.23 -10.76
N LYS A 237 -13.02 12.78 -9.91
CA LYS A 237 -11.57 12.69 -10.04
C LYS A 237 -11.02 11.53 -9.20
N PRO A 238 -10.69 10.41 -9.82
CA PRO A 238 -10.21 9.22 -9.10
C PRO A 238 -8.83 9.47 -8.47
N THR A 239 -8.62 8.87 -7.30
CA THR A 239 -7.36 8.98 -6.55
C THR A 239 -6.68 7.64 -6.31
N ASP A 240 -7.40 6.54 -6.55
CA ASP A 240 -6.87 5.20 -6.35
C ASP A 240 -7.57 4.18 -7.24
N MET A 241 -6.80 3.16 -7.65
CA MET A 241 -7.29 1.98 -8.38
C MET A 241 -6.82 0.72 -7.68
N LEU A 242 -7.74 -0.18 -7.39
CA LEU A 242 -7.49 -1.45 -6.73
C LEU A 242 -8.01 -2.59 -7.58
N LEU A 243 -7.11 -3.42 -8.07
CA LEU A 243 -7.47 -4.61 -8.82
C LEU A 243 -7.74 -5.78 -7.86
N LYS A 244 -8.83 -6.46 -8.05
CA LYS A 244 -9.12 -7.70 -7.34
C LYS A 244 -8.06 -8.76 -7.70
N PRO A 245 -7.59 -9.59 -6.73
CA PRO A 245 -6.52 -10.58 -6.99
C PRO A 245 -6.81 -11.56 -8.12
N ASP A 246 -8.09 -11.89 -8.37
CA ASP A 246 -8.49 -12.74 -9.50
C ASP A 246 -8.54 -12.00 -10.86
N GLY A 247 -8.32 -10.69 -10.84
CA GLY A 247 -8.36 -9.84 -12.02
C GLY A 247 -9.77 -9.49 -12.53
N GLY A 248 -10.84 -10.01 -11.93
CA GLY A 248 -12.21 -9.88 -12.48
C GLY A 248 -12.83 -8.49 -12.32
N GLU A 249 -12.45 -7.74 -11.30
CA GLU A 249 -12.98 -6.40 -11.02
C GLU A 249 -11.88 -5.40 -10.66
N LEU A 250 -12.06 -4.18 -11.12
CA LEU A 250 -11.25 -3.02 -10.78
C LEU A 250 -12.11 -2.04 -9.97
N TYR A 251 -11.62 -1.66 -8.80
CA TYR A 251 -12.28 -0.67 -7.94
C TYR A 251 -11.59 0.67 -8.09
N VAL A 252 -12.37 1.70 -8.39
CA VAL A 252 -11.89 3.07 -8.59
C VAL A 252 -12.47 3.94 -7.49
N ILE A 253 -11.61 4.58 -6.69
CA ILE A 253 -11.99 5.44 -5.59
C ILE A 253 -11.94 6.89 -6.03
N SER A 254 -13.03 7.63 -5.82
CA SER A 254 -13.15 9.04 -6.17
C SER A 254 -13.67 9.89 -5.01
N PRO A 255 -12.86 10.87 -4.52
CA PRO A 255 -13.34 11.83 -3.51
C PRO A 255 -14.47 12.71 -4.01
N GLU A 256 -14.40 13.21 -5.25
CA GLU A 256 -15.45 14.07 -5.83
C GLU A 256 -16.74 13.28 -6.08
N GLY A 257 -16.64 12.00 -6.41
CA GLY A 257 -17.78 11.10 -6.51
C GLY A 257 -18.30 10.64 -5.16
N HIS A 258 -17.57 10.89 -4.05
CA HIS A 258 -17.92 10.41 -2.71
C HIS A 258 -17.98 8.88 -2.58
N GLY A 259 -17.27 8.13 -3.44
CA GLY A 259 -17.48 6.68 -3.45
C GLY A 259 -16.46 5.85 -4.20
N LEU A 260 -16.93 4.64 -4.43
CA LEU A 260 -16.23 3.55 -5.08
C LEU A 260 -17.04 3.09 -6.30
N GLN A 261 -16.38 3.00 -7.43
CA GLN A 261 -16.92 2.46 -8.68
C GLN A 261 -16.30 1.10 -8.96
N ALA A 262 -17.11 0.09 -9.23
CA ALA A 262 -16.65 -1.22 -9.66
C ALA A 262 -16.71 -1.30 -11.20
N ILE A 263 -15.63 -1.78 -11.81
CA ILE A 263 -15.52 -1.97 -13.25
C ILE A 263 -15.23 -3.44 -13.52
N ASN A 264 -16.00 -4.06 -14.40
CA ASN A 264 -15.70 -5.40 -14.90
C ASN A 264 -14.52 -5.32 -15.89
N THR A 265 -13.44 -6.03 -15.60
CA THR A 265 -12.20 -5.95 -16.39
C THR A 265 -12.28 -6.68 -17.73
N TRP A 266 -13.22 -7.61 -17.89
CA TRP A 266 -13.40 -8.40 -19.11
C TRP A 266 -14.33 -7.74 -20.12
N THR A 267 -15.46 -7.19 -19.63
CA THR A 267 -16.44 -6.51 -20.50
C THR A 267 -16.16 -5.04 -20.65
N HIS A 268 -15.29 -4.47 -19.79
CA HIS A 268 -15.00 -3.05 -19.65
C HIS A 268 -16.23 -2.22 -19.30
N GLU A 269 -17.22 -2.85 -18.71
CA GLU A 269 -18.44 -2.19 -18.27
C GLU A 269 -18.24 -1.60 -16.87
N VAL A 270 -18.69 -0.37 -16.74
CA VAL A 270 -18.81 0.29 -15.44
C VAL A 270 -20.03 -0.28 -14.74
N GLY A 271 -19.78 -0.96 -13.62
CA GLY A 271 -20.79 -1.61 -12.81
C GLY A 271 -21.33 -0.72 -11.68
N ASP A 272 -21.52 -1.33 -10.52
CA ASP A 272 -22.11 -0.68 -9.36
C ASP A 272 -21.27 0.48 -8.83
N TYR A 273 -21.97 1.51 -8.37
CA TYR A 273 -21.40 2.63 -7.66
C TYR A 273 -21.82 2.59 -6.19
N MET A 274 -20.86 2.69 -5.28
CA MET A 274 -21.12 2.71 -3.85
C MET A 274 -20.70 4.04 -3.23
N VAL A 275 -21.67 4.78 -2.69
CA VAL A 275 -21.37 5.97 -1.89
C VAL A 275 -20.78 5.53 -0.54
N LEU A 276 -19.59 6.03 -0.21
CA LEU A 276 -18.84 5.63 0.97
C LEU A 276 -18.81 6.71 2.05
N GLY A 277 -18.36 7.92 1.69
CA GLY A 277 -18.09 8.96 2.67
C GLY A 277 -18.00 10.35 2.05
N SER A 278 -17.37 11.27 2.76
CA SER A 278 -17.25 12.67 2.31
C SER A 278 -16.09 12.88 1.33
N ALA A 279 -14.96 12.20 1.54
CA ALA A 279 -13.81 12.26 0.65
C ALA A 279 -12.99 10.96 0.72
N PRO A 280 -13.52 9.83 0.17
CA PRO A 280 -12.77 8.58 0.09
C PRO A 280 -11.56 8.76 -0.84
N THR A 281 -10.34 8.38 -0.40
CA THR A 281 -9.12 8.69 -1.15
C THR A 281 -8.26 7.49 -1.49
N ARG A 282 -8.05 6.59 -0.54
CA ARG A 282 -7.18 5.41 -0.69
C ARG A 282 -7.87 4.18 -0.17
N GLY A 283 -7.53 3.04 -0.74
CA GLY A 283 -8.04 1.76 -0.29
C GLY A 283 -6.97 0.72 -0.07
N VAL A 284 -7.30 -0.32 0.67
CA VAL A 284 -6.53 -1.56 0.76
C VAL A 284 -7.48 -2.75 0.74
N LEU A 285 -7.23 -3.67 -0.19
CA LEU A 285 -8.02 -4.88 -0.40
C LEU A 285 -7.36 -6.06 0.31
N SER A 286 -8.14 -6.93 0.98
CA SER A 286 -7.65 -8.17 1.54
C SER A 286 -7.24 -9.17 0.45
N ASN A 287 -6.32 -10.09 0.76
CA ASN A 287 -5.81 -11.07 -0.21
C ASN A 287 -6.90 -11.99 -0.76
N ASP A 288 -7.94 -12.27 0.03
CA ASP A 288 -9.12 -13.06 -0.39
C ASP A 288 -10.18 -12.21 -1.11
N ALA A 289 -9.93 -10.91 -1.27
CA ALA A 289 -10.85 -9.93 -1.86
C ALA A 289 -12.24 -9.87 -1.20
N SER A 290 -12.36 -10.28 0.06
CA SER A 290 -13.63 -10.17 0.79
C SER A 290 -13.81 -8.81 1.46
N LEU A 291 -12.71 -8.16 1.86
CA LEU A 291 -12.69 -6.91 2.61
C LEU A 291 -11.93 -5.82 1.86
N LEU A 292 -12.48 -4.62 1.89
CA LEU A 292 -11.82 -3.39 1.47
C LEU A 292 -11.93 -2.37 2.59
N TYR A 293 -10.82 -1.75 2.96
CA TYR A 293 -10.82 -0.59 3.85
C TYR A 293 -10.48 0.65 3.06
N VAL A 294 -11.29 1.70 3.22
CA VAL A 294 -11.14 2.97 2.47
C VAL A 294 -10.94 4.11 3.46
N SER A 295 -9.91 4.94 3.26
CA SER A 295 -9.73 6.18 4.03
C SER A 295 -10.70 7.26 3.54
N ASP A 296 -11.46 7.86 4.46
CA ASP A 296 -12.21 9.10 4.26
C ASP A 296 -11.40 10.24 4.87
N THR A 297 -10.58 10.88 4.03
CA THR A 297 -9.55 11.83 4.48
C THR A 297 -10.19 13.06 5.14
N ALA A 298 -11.27 13.59 4.59
CA ALA A 298 -11.93 14.77 5.15
C ALA A 298 -12.65 14.47 6.48
N ALA A 299 -13.20 13.27 6.64
CA ALA A 299 -13.91 12.88 7.85
C ALA A 299 -12.99 12.36 8.98
N GLY A 300 -11.70 12.08 8.69
CA GLY A 300 -10.80 11.45 9.64
C GLY A 300 -11.22 10.03 10.01
N ARG A 301 -11.71 9.27 9.05
CA ARG A 301 -12.35 7.96 9.26
C ARG A 301 -11.80 6.90 8.30
N VAL A 302 -12.02 5.64 8.65
CA VAL A 302 -11.80 4.49 7.77
C VAL A 302 -13.10 3.72 7.63
N ILE A 303 -13.44 3.38 6.40
CA ILE A 303 -14.71 2.73 6.03
C ILE A 303 -14.42 1.28 5.65
N PRO A 304 -14.85 0.30 6.45
CA PRO A 304 -14.78 -1.10 6.08
C PRO A 304 -15.92 -1.47 5.14
N VAL A 305 -15.60 -2.15 4.05
CA VAL A 305 -16.52 -2.56 2.99
C VAL A 305 -16.43 -4.07 2.80
N ASP A 306 -17.58 -4.72 2.78
CA ASP A 306 -17.78 -6.10 2.35
C ASP A 306 -17.95 -6.08 0.82
N ILE A 307 -16.93 -6.53 0.13
CA ILE A 307 -16.89 -6.52 -1.34
C ILE A 307 -17.86 -7.54 -1.93
N VAL A 308 -18.00 -8.68 -1.28
CA VAL A 308 -18.87 -9.77 -1.76
C VAL A 308 -20.35 -9.33 -1.75
N ASN A 309 -20.76 -8.65 -0.66
CA ASN A 309 -22.14 -8.20 -0.50
C ASN A 309 -22.36 -6.73 -0.91
N ARG A 310 -21.31 -6.06 -1.42
CA ARG A 310 -21.31 -4.66 -1.88
C ARG A 310 -21.93 -3.70 -0.85
N ARG A 311 -21.47 -3.75 0.39
CA ARG A 311 -21.99 -2.94 1.48
C ARG A 311 -20.92 -2.55 2.50
N MET A 312 -21.13 -1.43 3.14
CA MET A 312 -20.31 -1.03 4.29
C MET A 312 -20.59 -1.94 5.49
N ILE A 313 -19.51 -2.33 6.19
CA ILE A 313 -19.60 -3.21 7.36
C ILE A 313 -19.85 -2.37 8.61
N ARG A 314 -21.01 -2.54 9.24
CA ARG A 314 -21.36 -1.93 10.53
C ARG A 314 -21.28 -2.99 11.63
N THR A 315 -20.30 -2.85 12.52
CA THR A 315 -20.16 -3.76 13.66
C THR A 315 -21.03 -3.28 14.83
N PRO A 316 -21.98 -4.09 15.33
CA PRO A 316 -22.85 -3.70 16.44
C PRO A 316 -22.07 -3.24 17.67
N GLY A 317 -22.48 -2.11 18.27
CA GLY A 317 -21.84 -1.54 19.45
C GLY A 317 -20.47 -0.88 19.20
N LYS A 318 -20.08 -0.70 17.94
CA LYS A 318 -18.86 0.02 17.54
C LYS A 318 -19.22 1.31 16.80
N GLU A 319 -18.33 2.29 16.92
CA GLU A 319 -18.45 3.54 16.15
C GLU A 319 -18.25 3.25 14.65
N PHE A 320 -19.08 3.86 13.83
CA PHE A 320 -19.02 3.72 12.37
C PHE A 320 -19.21 5.08 11.68
N PRO A 321 -18.42 5.40 10.65
CA PRO A 321 -17.18 4.72 10.22
C PRO A 321 -16.10 4.69 11.33
N ILE A 322 -15.07 3.86 11.17
CA ILE A 322 -14.04 3.65 12.20
C ILE A 322 -13.24 4.96 12.39
N PRO A 323 -13.11 5.49 13.62
CA PRO A 323 -12.26 6.65 13.87
C PRO A 323 -10.81 6.36 13.53
N ALA A 324 -10.19 7.27 12.80
CA ALA A 324 -8.76 7.33 12.53
C ALA A 324 -8.20 8.65 13.05
N GLY A 325 -6.93 8.96 12.79
CA GLY A 325 -6.38 10.29 13.00
C GLY A 325 -6.87 11.30 11.96
N ARG A 326 -6.33 12.51 11.97
CA ARG A 326 -6.67 13.52 10.96
C ARG A 326 -5.90 13.27 9.66
N GLY A 327 -6.59 13.43 8.52
CA GLY A 327 -6.02 13.23 7.20
C GLY A 327 -5.58 11.78 6.93
N PRO A 328 -6.43 10.76 7.17
CA PRO A 328 -6.07 9.38 6.83
C PRO A 328 -5.84 9.27 5.32
N GLY A 329 -4.69 8.70 4.95
CA GLY A 329 -4.27 8.51 3.57
C GLY A 329 -4.00 7.03 3.29
N VAL A 330 -2.72 6.66 3.16
CA VAL A 330 -2.28 5.30 2.84
C VAL A 330 -2.72 4.30 3.90
N LEU A 331 -3.27 3.17 3.44
CA LEU A 331 -3.63 2.03 4.28
C LEU A 331 -2.85 0.79 3.84
N ARG A 332 -2.52 -0.07 4.80
CA ARG A 332 -1.94 -1.39 4.54
C ARG A 332 -2.45 -2.40 5.57
N PHE A 333 -2.64 -3.63 5.12
CA PHE A 333 -2.76 -4.76 6.05
C PHE A 333 -1.37 -5.14 6.60
N ASP A 334 -1.35 -5.67 7.82
CA ASP A 334 -0.22 -6.47 8.26
C ASP A 334 -0.23 -7.82 7.52
N PRO A 335 0.90 -8.56 7.47
CA PRO A 335 0.97 -9.81 6.72
C PRO A 335 0.00 -10.92 7.14
N SER A 336 -0.59 -10.81 8.33
CA SER A 336 -1.64 -11.74 8.82
C SER A 336 -3.06 -11.26 8.55
N GLU A 337 -3.21 -10.05 8.00
CA GLU A 337 -4.49 -9.35 7.81
C GLU A 337 -5.33 -9.20 9.09
N SER A 338 -4.68 -9.25 10.25
CA SER A 338 -5.33 -9.02 11.53
C SER A 338 -5.45 -7.54 11.89
N LEU A 339 -4.60 -6.71 11.30
CA LEU A 339 -4.54 -5.27 11.49
C LEU A 339 -4.62 -4.53 10.16
N VAL A 340 -5.29 -3.38 10.17
CA VAL A 340 -5.16 -2.34 9.16
C VAL A 340 -4.39 -1.18 9.77
N LEU A 341 -3.33 -0.78 9.11
CA LEU A 341 -2.47 0.34 9.45
C LEU A 341 -2.86 1.53 8.59
N VAL A 342 -3.00 2.69 9.19
CA VAL A 342 -3.48 3.91 8.55
C VAL A 342 -2.51 5.05 8.80
N VAL A 343 -1.94 5.61 7.76
CA VAL A 343 -1.08 6.79 7.84
C VAL A 343 -1.95 8.04 7.91
N ASN A 344 -1.91 8.75 9.03
CA ASN A 344 -2.69 9.97 9.26
C ASN A 344 -1.80 11.20 9.06
N GLN A 345 -1.89 11.81 7.87
CA GLN A 345 -0.95 12.84 7.41
C GLN A 345 -0.99 14.13 8.26
N ASP A 346 -2.20 14.55 8.66
CA ASP A 346 -2.39 15.84 9.36
C ASP A 346 -2.24 15.73 10.87
N SER A 347 -2.38 14.54 11.45
CA SER A 347 -2.15 14.32 12.89
C SER A 347 -0.77 13.76 13.22
N GLY A 348 0.01 13.32 12.21
CA GLY A 348 1.38 12.85 12.42
C GLY A 348 1.47 11.50 13.13
N ASP A 349 0.50 10.63 12.92
CA ASP A 349 0.43 9.33 13.60
C ASP A 349 0.10 8.17 12.67
N LEU A 350 0.37 6.95 13.15
CA LEU A 350 -0.06 5.70 12.57
C LEU A 350 -1.26 5.18 13.36
N GLY A 351 -2.42 5.13 12.72
CA GLY A 351 -3.61 4.48 13.23
C GLY A 351 -3.50 2.96 13.08
N VAL A 352 -3.88 2.23 14.12
CA VAL A 352 -3.94 0.75 14.11
C VAL A 352 -5.37 0.31 14.36
N ILE A 353 -5.95 -0.40 13.41
CA ILE A 353 -7.33 -0.91 13.44
C ILE A 353 -7.30 -2.44 13.48
N ARG A 354 -8.11 -3.03 14.35
CA ARG A 354 -8.29 -4.48 14.42
C ARG A 354 -9.35 -4.93 13.42
N VAL A 355 -8.97 -5.79 12.46
CA VAL A 355 -9.86 -6.26 11.39
C VAL A 355 -11.06 -7.04 11.95
N ARG A 356 -10.84 -8.02 12.82
CA ARG A 356 -11.90 -8.88 13.38
C ARG A 356 -13.06 -8.11 14.04
N THR A 357 -12.79 -6.95 14.62
CA THR A 357 -13.78 -6.16 15.37
C THR A 357 -14.10 -4.82 14.74
N ASN A 358 -13.46 -4.47 13.62
CA ASN A 358 -13.58 -3.16 12.97
C ASN A 358 -13.49 -2.00 13.99
N SER A 359 -12.48 -2.04 14.86
CA SER A 359 -12.31 -1.05 15.92
C SER A 359 -10.88 -0.54 16.01
N PRO A 360 -10.69 0.76 16.32
CA PRO A 360 -9.35 1.30 16.54
C PRO A 360 -8.72 0.66 17.78
N ILE A 361 -7.41 0.45 17.72
CA ILE A 361 -6.60 -0.02 18.85
C ILE A 361 -5.87 1.16 19.47
N THR A 362 -5.14 1.92 18.66
CA THR A 362 -4.30 3.03 19.11
C THR A 362 -3.91 3.95 17.95
N LEU A 363 -3.44 5.14 18.29
CA LEU A 363 -2.70 6.06 17.42
C LEU A 363 -1.26 6.14 17.94
N ILE A 364 -0.28 5.93 17.08
CA ILE A 364 1.15 5.92 17.42
C ILE A 364 1.79 7.12 16.74
N PRO A 365 2.34 8.11 17.48
CA PRO A 365 3.05 9.24 16.88
C PRO A 365 4.23 8.76 16.03
N VAL A 366 4.34 9.26 14.79
CA VAL A 366 5.38 8.83 13.83
C VAL A 366 6.14 10.01 13.18
N GLY A 367 5.82 11.23 13.53
CA GLY A 367 6.47 12.43 13.00
C GLY A 367 5.58 13.25 12.06
N ASP A 368 6.12 14.32 11.52
CA ASP A 368 5.36 15.30 10.76
C ASP A 368 5.01 14.82 9.37
N HIS A 369 3.74 14.98 9.00
CA HIS A 369 3.19 14.67 7.68
C HIS A 369 3.68 13.31 7.12
N PRO A 370 3.37 12.19 7.79
CA PRO A 370 3.72 10.86 7.29
C PRO A 370 3.03 10.60 5.94
N ARG A 371 3.73 9.93 5.01
CA ARG A 371 3.31 9.85 3.60
C ARG A 371 3.10 8.44 3.09
N ASP A 372 3.99 7.53 3.44
CA ASP A 372 3.97 6.15 2.90
C ASP A 372 4.31 5.15 4.00
N LEU A 373 3.97 3.90 3.76
CA LEU A 373 4.02 2.82 4.74
C LEU A 373 4.48 1.53 4.08
N ALA A 374 5.46 0.87 4.68
CA ALA A 374 5.87 -0.49 4.37
C ALA A 374 5.80 -1.35 5.63
N VAL A 375 5.47 -2.65 5.50
CA VAL A 375 5.38 -3.58 6.63
C VAL A 375 6.28 -4.77 6.38
N LYS A 376 7.14 -5.10 7.33
CA LYS A 376 8.08 -6.22 7.20
C LYS A 376 8.01 -7.15 8.41
N LEU A 377 7.84 -8.44 8.10
CA LEU A 377 7.96 -9.55 9.05
C LEU A 377 9.33 -10.24 8.85
N PHE A 378 10.09 -10.50 9.90
CA PHE A 378 11.41 -11.16 9.84
C PHE A 378 11.86 -11.73 11.18
#